data_0ac242a5c0715b6fbc2b76acc6140e6f
#
_entry.id   0ac242a5c0715b6fbc2b76acc6140e6f
#
_cell.length_a   1.000
_cell.length_b   1.000
_cell.length_c   1.000
_cell.angle_alpha   90.00
_cell.angle_beta   90.00
_cell.angle_gamma   90.00
#
_symmetry.space_group_name_H-M   'P 1'
#
loop_
_entity.id
_entity.type
_entity.pdbx_description
1 polymer ?
#
loop_
_entity_poly.entity_id
_entity_poly.type
_entity_poly.pdbx_seq_one_letter_code
_entity_poly.pdbx_strand_id
1 'polypeptide(L)'
;RLAYISKSPVNWCPGLGTVLANEEVTAEGKSERGNFPVFQRELRQWSMRITAYGHRLIEDLDGIDWPEKVKLMQRNWIGESHGASVHFDVETPNGVKDMEIYTTRPDTLFGTTFAVVSPEHHLLEDVPAEWPSETPEDWKGGYATPVEAVKAYRMAAESKTAKDRVDEAGEKTGLFTGLYAINPITGAKLPLFTADYVLMDYGTGAIMAVPGGDQRDYDFAVKFGLPVTYTVQ
;
A
#
# COMPACT_ATOMS: atom_id res chain seq x y z
N ARG A 1 14.50 -23.65 -6.28
CA ARG A 1 15.55 -22.89 -6.98
C ARG A 1 15.55 -21.45 -6.50
N LEU A 2 16.73 -20.83 -6.40
CA LEU A 2 16.88 -19.44 -5.95
C LEU A 2 16.51 -18.43 -7.04
N ALA A 3 16.80 -18.74 -8.29
CA ALA A 3 16.39 -17.94 -9.44
C ALA A 3 15.19 -18.57 -10.12
N TYR A 4 14.24 -17.74 -10.53
CA TYR A 4 13.02 -18.15 -11.24
C TYR A 4 12.58 -17.04 -12.21
N ILE A 5 11.67 -17.39 -13.11
CA ILE A 5 11.09 -16.43 -14.06
C ILE A 5 9.68 -16.08 -13.55
N SER A 6 9.40 -14.79 -13.47
CA SER A 6 8.07 -14.24 -13.19
C SER A 6 7.73 -13.14 -14.19
N LYS A 7 6.44 -12.87 -14.36
CA LYS A 7 5.97 -11.63 -14.97
C LYS A 7 5.90 -10.57 -13.88
N SER A 8 6.48 -9.42 -14.14
CA SER A 8 6.42 -8.28 -13.23
C SER A 8 6.33 -6.98 -14.02
N PRO A 9 5.68 -5.94 -13.46
CA PRO A 9 5.72 -4.61 -14.03
C PRO A 9 7.15 -4.07 -13.98
N VAL A 10 7.62 -3.51 -15.08
CA VAL A 10 8.97 -2.97 -15.22
C VAL A 10 8.96 -1.67 -16.01
N ASN A 11 9.96 -0.83 -15.79
CA ASN A 11 10.16 0.41 -16.52
C ASN A 11 10.80 0.10 -17.88
N TRP A 12 10.00 -0.06 -18.93
CA TRP A 12 10.47 -0.33 -20.26
C TRP A 12 10.82 0.96 -21.02
N CYS A 13 12.03 1.05 -21.54
CA CYS A 13 12.48 2.16 -22.36
C CYS A 13 12.70 1.70 -23.82
N PRO A 14 11.77 2.00 -24.75
CA PRO A 14 11.92 1.61 -26.16
C PRO A 14 13.14 2.24 -26.82
N GLY A 15 13.47 3.48 -26.46
CA GLY A 15 14.60 4.21 -27.03
C GLY A 15 15.96 3.60 -26.70
N LEU A 16 16.09 2.93 -25.54
CA LEU A 16 17.28 2.20 -25.13
C LEU A 16 17.16 0.69 -25.38
N GLY A 17 15.94 0.18 -25.66
CA GLY A 17 15.68 -1.24 -25.87
C GLY A 17 15.87 -2.10 -24.62
N THR A 18 15.73 -1.52 -23.43
CA THR A 18 15.98 -2.20 -22.16
C THR A 18 15.01 -1.81 -21.05
N VAL A 19 15.01 -2.59 -19.98
CA VAL A 19 14.35 -2.27 -18.70
C VAL A 19 15.28 -1.40 -17.87
N LEU A 20 14.70 -0.42 -17.18
CA LEU A 20 15.41 0.52 -16.31
C LEU A 20 15.03 0.30 -14.85
N ALA A 21 15.98 0.50 -13.94
CA ALA A 21 15.72 0.63 -12.51
C ALA A 21 14.94 1.93 -12.23
N ASN A 22 14.28 2.00 -11.06
CA ASN A 22 13.52 3.20 -10.69
C ASN A 22 14.41 4.45 -10.64
N GLU A 23 15.66 4.29 -10.21
CA GLU A 23 16.64 5.37 -10.09
C GLU A 23 17.12 5.92 -11.45
N GLU A 24 16.92 5.15 -12.53
CA GLU A 24 17.27 5.54 -13.91
C GLU A 24 16.11 6.25 -14.63
N VAL A 25 14.99 6.44 -13.95
CA VAL A 25 13.81 7.16 -14.48
C VAL A 25 13.70 8.50 -13.79
N THR A 26 13.66 9.58 -14.60
CA THR A 26 13.51 10.95 -14.10
C THR A 26 12.07 11.22 -13.64
N ALA A 27 11.85 12.32 -12.91
CA ALA A 27 10.52 12.76 -12.48
C ALA A 27 9.56 13.02 -13.65
N GLU A 28 10.09 13.32 -14.84
CA GLU A 28 9.31 13.53 -16.07
C GLU A 28 8.98 12.22 -16.81
N GLY A 29 9.25 11.05 -16.21
CA GLY A 29 8.98 9.74 -16.81
C GLY A 29 9.89 9.39 -17.99
N LYS A 30 11.13 9.89 -17.97
CA LYS A 30 12.12 9.65 -19.03
C LYS A 30 13.36 8.96 -18.49
N SER A 31 14.11 8.29 -19.38
CA SER A 31 15.39 7.71 -19.05
C SER A 31 16.43 8.80 -18.76
N GLU A 32 17.21 8.65 -17.69
CA GLU A 32 18.34 9.52 -17.37
C GLU A 32 19.32 9.61 -18.56
N ARG A 33 19.58 8.46 -19.18
CA ARG A 33 20.43 8.38 -20.37
C ARG A 33 19.57 8.48 -21.65
N GLY A 34 19.80 9.50 -22.47
CA GLY A 34 19.15 9.67 -23.77
C GLY A 34 17.78 10.35 -23.70
N ASN A 35 17.25 10.63 -22.52
CA ASN A 35 15.97 11.37 -22.30
C ASN A 35 14.78 10.79 -23.10
N PHE A 36 14.71 9.44 -23.20
CA PHE A 36 13.65 8.73 -23.91
C PHE A 36 12.45 8.46 -23.00
N PRO A 37 11.22 8.42 -23.53
CA PRO A 37 10.04 8.05 -22.76
C PRO A 37 10.18 6.65 -22.17
N VAL A 38 9.72 6.48 -20.92
CA VAL A 38 9.69 5.22 -20.19
C VAL A 38 8.23 4.84 -19.90
N PHE A 39 7.90 3.57 -20.08
CA PHE A 39 6.54 3.05 -19.90
C PHE A 39 6.54 1.87 -18.92
N GLN A 40 5.54 1.80 -18.08
CA GLN A 40 5.29 0.58 -17.31
C GLN A 40 4.79 -0.53 -18.23
N ARG A 41 5.41 -1.70 -18.15
CA ARG A 41 5.04 -2.85 -18.96
C ARG A 41 5.28 -4.15 -18.20
N GLU A 42 4.34 -5.08 -18.25
CA GLU A 42 4.57 -6.43 -17.77
C GLU A 42 5.50 -7.20 -18.70
N LEU A 43 6.65 -7.60 -18.19
CA LEU A 43 7.60 -8.43 -18.90
C LEU A 43 8.02 -9.65 -18.05
N ARG A 44 8.40 -10.73 -18.73
CA ARG A 44 9.05 -11.86 -18.08
C ARG A 44 10.46 -11.44 -17.66
N GLN A 45 10.71 -11.54 -16.35
CA GLN A 45 11.99 -11.17 -15.75
C GLN A 45 12.55 -12.32 -14.91
N TRP A 46 13.87 -12.37 -14.81
CA TRP A 46 14.51 -13.17 -13.80
C TRP A 46 14.30 -12.54 -12.42
N SER A 47 13.81 -13.34 -11.50
CA SER A 47 13.64 -12.96 -10.10
C SER A 47 14.51 -13.86 -9.22
N MET A 48 14.97 -13.31 -8.12
CA MET A 48 15.77 -14.04 -7.13
C MET A 48 15.07 -14.05 -5.78
N ARG A 49 15.08 -15.21 -5.10
CA ARG A 49 14.58 -15.35 -3.73
C ARG A 49 15.61 -14.79 -2.75
N ILE A 50 15.75 -13.49 -2.68
CA ILE A 50 16.77 -12.83 -1.83
C ILE A 50 16.56 -13.10 -0.34
N THR A 51 15.34 -13.38 0.10
CA THR A 51 15.00 -13.70 1.49
C THR A 51 15.21 -15.17 1.87
N ALA A 52 15.55 -16.06 0.91
CA ALA A 52 15.67 -17.50 1.16
C ALA A 52 16.76 -17.86 2.18
N TYR A 53 17.75 -17.00 2.36
CA TYR A 53 18.84 -17.16 3.32
C TYR A 53 18.80 -16.16 4.47
N GLY A 54 17.73 -15.38 4.59
CA GLY A 54 17.62 -14.34 5.63
C GLY A 54 17.89 -14.87 7.04
N HIS A 55 17.22 -15.94 7.44
CA HIS A 55 17.45 -16.60 8.73
C HIS A 55 18.91 -17.05 8.90
N ARG A 56 19.45 -17.78 7.92
CA ARG A 56 20.84 -18.26 7.99
C ARG A 56 21.84 -17.11 8.07
N LEU A 57 21.61 -16.01 7.36
CA LEU A 57 22.49 -14.85 7.42
C LEU A 57 22.51 -14.21 8.80
N ILE A 58 21.43 -14.31 9.56
CA ILE A 58 21.37 -13.84 10.97
C ILE A 58 22.06 -14.85 11.90
N GLU A 59 21.71 -16.14 11.79
CA GLU A 59 22.25 -17.21 12.66
C GLU A 59 23.77 -17.38 12.48
N ASP A 60 24.25 -17.41 11.24
CA ASP A 60 25.66 -17.61 10.92
C ASP A 60 26.55 -16.44 11.43
N LEU A 61 25.98 -15.27 11.81
CA LEU A 61 26.71 -14.18 12.46
C LEU A 61 27.30 -14.60 13.82
N ASP A 62 26.68 -15.53 14.52
CA ASP A 62 27.17 -15.97 15.84
C ASP A 62 28.45 -16.78 15.73
N GLY A 63 28.68 -17.44 14.59
CA GLY A 63 29.85 -18.26 14.33
C GLY A 63 31.08 -17.53 13.78
N ILE A 64 30.97 -16.22 13.50
CA ILE A 64 32.09 -15.46 12.91
C ILE A 64 32.71 -14.49 13.91
N ASP A 65 34.04 -14.30 13.78
CA ASP A 65 34.79 -13.37 14.61
C ASP A 65 34.75 -11.94 14.05
N TRP A 66 33.56 -11.33 14.13
CA TRP A 66 33.33 -9.95 13.74
C TRP A 66 33.01 -9.08 14.98
N PRO A 67 33.33 -7.77 14.92
CA PRO A 67 32.95 -6.86 15.98
C PRO A 67 31.43 -6.84 16.20
N GLU A 68 30.98 -6.83 17.45
CA GLU A 68 29.54 -6.88 17.79
C GLU A 68 28.72 -5.76 17.14
N LYS A 69 29.31 -4.56 16.97
CA LYS A 69 28.64 -3.44 16.27
C LYS A 69 28.31 -3.79 14.81
N VAL A 70 29.22 -4.52 14.14
CA VAL A 70 29.03 -4.95 12.75
C VAL A 70 27.95 -6.03 12.69
N LYS A 71 28.00 -7.02 13.59
CA LYS A 71 26.95 -8.05 13.67
C LYS A 71 25.57 -7.43 13.92
N LEU A 72 25.49 -6.45 14.82
CA LEU A 72 24.23 -5.73 15.09
C LEU A 72 23.72 -4.99 13.84
N MET A 73 24.62 -4.31 13.12
CA MET A 73 24.23 -3.64 11.86
C MET A 73 23.69 -4.63 10.83
N GLN A 74 24.31 -5.82 10.70
CA GLN A 74 23.83 -6.86 9.78
C GLN A 74 22.48 -7.43 10.20
N ARG A 75 22.27 -7.71 11.49
CA ARG A 75 20.97 -8.15 12.02
C ARG A 75 19.87 -7.12 11.75
N ASN A 76 20.15 -5.85 12.02
CA ASN A 76 19.20 -4.77 11.80
C ASN A 76 18.90 -4.56 10.30
N TRP A 77 19.90 -4.74 9.44
CA TRP A 77 19.73 -4.61 7.99
C TRP A 77 18.83 -5.70 7.40
N ILE A 78 19.05 -6.95 7.82
CA ILE A 78 18.22 -8.08 7.38
C ILE A 78 16.80 -7.94 7.97
N GLY A 79 16.68 -7.58 9.25
CA GLY A 79 15.45 -7.21 9.92
C GLY A 79 14.40 -8.32 9.88
N GLU A 80 14.47 -9.27 10.81
CA GLU A 80 13.38 -10.22 10.97
C GLU A 80 12.14 -9.48 11.47
N SER A 81 11.05 -9.59 10.72
CA SER A 81 9.78 -8.93 11.06
C SER A 81 8.69 -9.99 11.25
N HIS A 82 8.00 -9.90 12.38
CA HIS A 82 6.83 -10.73 12.68
C HIS A 82 5.57 -9.90 12.54
N GLY A 83 4.55 -10.49 11.93
CA GLY A 83 3.27 -9.84 11.74
C GLY A 83 2.14 -10.85 11.72
N ALA A 84 0.93 -10.34 11.57
CA ALA A 84 -0.28 -11.13 11.47
C ALA A 84 -1.12 -10.69 10.27
N SER A 85 -1.76 -11.66 9.62
CA SER A 85 -2.87 -11.39 8.72
C SER A 85 -4.14 -11.23 9.54
N VAL A 86 -4.86 -10.15 9.30
CA VAL A 86 -6.13 -9.84 9.95
C VAL A 86 -7.19 -9.68 8.87
N HIS A 87 -8.32 -10.34 9.06
CA HIS A 87 -9.44 -10.35 8.13
C HIS A 87 -10.54 -9.39 8.61
N PHE A 88 -10.94 -8.50 7.73
CA PHE A 88 -12.02 -7.56 7.94
C PHE A 88 -13.18 -7.90 7.00
N ASP A 89 -14.37 -8.04 7.55
CA ASP A 89 -15.58 -8.14 6.75
C ASP A 89 -15.91 -6.78 6.13
N VAL A 90 -16.05 -6.72 4.81
CA VAL A 90 -16.44 -5.51 4.08
C VAL A 90 -17.86 -5.68 3.55
N GLU A 91 -18.74 -4.78 3.98
CA GLU A 91 -20.12 -4.74 3.51
C GLU A 91 -20.18 -4.13 2.11
N THR A 92 -20.58 -4.93 1.12
CA THR A 92 -20.75 -4.49 -0.27
C THR A 92 -22.21 -4.72 -0.75
N PRO A 93 -22.65 -4.06 -1.82
CA PRO A 93 -23.96 -4.33 -2.41
C PRO A 93 -24.18 -5.79 -2.84
N ASN A 94 -23.10 -6.52 -3.11
CA ASN A 94 -23.12 -7.92 -3.53
C ASN A 94 -22.88 -8.92 -2.38
N GLY A 95 -22.98 -8.47 -1.12
CA GLY A 95 -22.76 -9.26 0.08
C GLY A 95 -21.49 -8.90 0.81
N VAL A 96 -21.20 -9.63 1.87
CA VAL A 96 -19.97 -9.44 2.67
C VAL A 96 -18.78 -10.06 1.94
N LYS A 97 -17.70 -9.31 1.82
CA LYS A 97 -16.42 -9.76 1.26
C LYS A 97 -15.31 -9.66 2.28
N ASP A 98 -14.35 -10.56 2.17
CA ASP A 98 -13.16 -10.58 3.01
C ASP A 98 -12.11 -9.60 2.49
N MET A 99 -11.52 -8.83 3.41
CA MET A 99 -10.37 -7.97 3.18
C MET A 99 -9.25 -8.36 4.12
N GLU A 100 -8.22 -9.00 3.59
CA GLU A 100 -7.03 -9.37 4.34
C GLU A 100 -6.08 -8.18 4.44
N ILE A 101 -5.61 -7.90 5.66
CA ILE A 101 -4.59 -6.89 5.94
C ILE A 101 -3.45 -7.55 6.69
N TYR A 102 -2.23 -7.40 6.19
CA TYR A 102 -1.03 -7.80 6.93
C TYR A 102 -0.51 -6.63 7.75
N THR A 103 -0.27 -6.86 9.05
CA THR A 103 0.28 -5.84 9.95
C THR A 103 1.35 -6.41 10.87
N THR A 104 2.41 -5.65 11.14
CA THR A 104 3.41 -5.95 12.17
C THR A 104 2.98 -5.46 13.56
N ARG A 105 1.89 -4.72 13.64
CA ARG A 105 1.35 -4.13 14.87
C ARG A 105 -0.12 -4.52 15.11
N PRO A 106 -0.43 -5.83 15.25
CA PRO A 106 -1.80 -6.28 15.51
C PRO A 106 -2.36 -5.76 16.86
N ASP A 107 -1.50 -5.39 17.79
CA ASP A 107 -1.83 -4.75 19.06
C ASP A 107 -2.56 -3.42 18.90
N THR A 108 -2.39 -2.72 17.77
CA THR A 108 -3.01 -1.42 17.51
C THR A 108 -4.40 -1.50 16.88
N LEU A 109 -4.95 -2.69 16.63
CA LEU A 109 -6.29 -2.91 16.04
C LEU A 109 -7.41 -2.15 16.77
N PHE A 110 -7.30 -1.98 18.08
CA PHE A 110 -8.27 -1.22 18.89
C PHE A 110 -8.32 0.28 18.56
N GLY A 111 -7.27 0.82 17.92
CA GLY A 111 -7.16 2.21 17.50
C GLY A 111 -7.45 2.43 16.02
N THR A 112 -7.84 1.39 15.30
CA THR A 112 -8.20 1.51 13.89
C THR A 112 -9.49 2.29 13.74
N THR A 113 -9.45 3.39 13.00
CA THR A 113 -10.59 4.28 12.78
C THR A 113 -11.06 4.35 11.34
N PHE A 114 -10.25 3.90 10.40
CA PHE A 114 -10.58 3.72 8.99
C PHE A 114 -9.67 2.65 8.36
N ALA A 115 -10.00 2.24 7.15
CA ALA A 115 -9.16 1.37 6.35
C ALA A 115 -8.93 1.98 4.97
N VAL A 116 -7.84 1.61 4.33
CA VAL A 116 -7.48 2.12 3.01
C VAL A 116 -7.06 0.99 2.09
N VAL A 117 -7.54 1.00 0.86
CA VAL A 117 -7.16 0.06 -0.18
C VAL A 117 -6.48 0.76 -1.34
N SER A 118 -5.64 0.03 -2.04
CA SER A 118 -5.03 0.45 -3.30
C SER A 118 -6.11 0.78 -4.35
N PRO A 119 -5.86 1.73 -5.26
CA PRO A 119 -6.78 2.00 -6.37
C PRO A 119 -7.07 0.80 -7.28
N GLU A 120 -6.16 -0.17 -7.31
CA GLU A 120 -6.28 -1.41 -8.09
C GLU A 120 -6.98 -2.55 -7.34
N HIS A 121 -7.34 -2.36 -6.07
CA HIS A 121 -7.90 -3.42 -5.24
C HIS A 121 -9.25 -3.91 -5.76
N HIS A 122 -9.47 -5.24 -5.72
CA HIS A 122 -10.67 -5.88 -6.28
C HIS A 122 -11.98 -5.48 -5.59
N LEU A 123 -11.96 -5.09 -4.33
CA LEU A 123 -13.15 -4.59 -3.61
C LEU A 123 -13.76 -3.35 -4.27
N LEU A 124 -12.98 -2.57 -5.01
CA LEU A 124 -13.44 -1.37 -5.71
C LEU A 124 -14.33 -1.68 -6.93
N GLU A 125 -14.46 -2.94 -7.32
CA GLU A 125 -15.41 -3.40 -8.35
C GLU A 125 -16.85 -3.46 -7.80
N ASP A 126 -16.99 -3.50 -6.46
CA ASP A 126 -18.26 -3.67 -5.76
C ASP A 126 -18.69 -2.41 -4.99
N VAL A 127 -18.23 -1.23 -5.38
CA VAL A 127 -18.67 0.02 -4.76
C VAL A 127 -20.16 0.27 -5.03
N PRO A 128 -20.90 0.89 -4.08
CA PRO A 128 -22.33 1.13 -4.26
C PRO A 128 -22.62 2.12 -5.40
N ALA A 129 -23.80 2.02 -5.99
CA ALA A 129 -24.24 2.91 -7.07
C ALA A 129 -24.47 4.35 -6.59
N GLU A 130 -24.87 4.51 -5.33
CA GLU A 130 -25.14 5.79 -4.70
C GLU A 130 -24.36 5.94 -3.39
N TRP A 131 -24.01 7.17 -3.03
CA TRP A 131 -23.37 7.45 -1.76
C TRP A 131 -24.29 7.08 -0.57
N PRO A 132 -23.74 6.48 0.50
CA PRO A 132 -24.49 6.35 1.75
C PRO A 132 -25.04 7.72 2.21
N SER A 133 -26.25 7.72 2.76
CA SER A 133 -27.02 8.96 3.04
C SER A 133 -26.31 9.99 3.93
N GLU A 134 -25.39 9.54 4.78
CA GLU A 134 -24.65 10.39 5.72
C GLU A 134 -23.21 10.69 5.26
N THR A 135 -22.87 10.42 3.99
CA THR A 135 -21.52 10.65 3.47
C THR A 135 -21.19 12.15 3.42
N PRO A 136 -20.13 12.62 4.12
CA PRO A 136 -19.68 14.00 4.05
C PRO A 136 -19.31 14.41 2.62
N GLU A 137 -19.58 15.66 2.24
CA GLU A 137 -19.29 16.16 0.88
C GLU A 137 -17.80 16.09 0.56
N ASP A 138 -16.93 16.38 1.54
CA ASP A 138 -15.47 16.33 1.38
C ASP A 138 -14.93 14.91 1.08
N TRP A 139 -15.70 13.86 1.42
CA TRP A 139 -15.33 12.48 1.15
C TRP A 139 -15.67 12.03 -0.27
N LYS A 140 -16.61 12.73 -0.93
CA LYS A 140 -17.12 12.39 -2.28
C LYS A 140 -16.18 12.84 -3.41
N GLY A 141 -15.19 13.68 -3.09
CA GLY A 141 -14.25 14.20 -4.09
C GLY A 141 -14.89 15.03 -5.21
N GLY A 142 -16.13 15.53 -4.99
CA GLY A 142 -16.87 16.30 -5.97
C GLY A 142 -17.63 15.47 -7.02
N TYR A 143 -17.72 14.14 -6.84
CA TYR A 143 -18.41 13.24 -7.77
C TYR A 143 -19.83 12.91 -7.30
N ALA A 144 -20.73 12.70 -8.26
CA ALA A 144 -22.11 12.37 -7.96
C ALA A 144 -22.29 10.95 -7.41
N THR A 145 -21.45 10.00 -7.83
CA THR A 145 -21.53 8.59 -7.42
C THR A 145 -20.18 8.01 -7.02
N PRO A 146 -20.15 6.99 -6.13
CA PRO A 146 -18.93 6.26 -5.80
C PRO A 146 -18.24 5.65 -7.03
N VAL A 147 -19.01 5.13 -7.97
CA VAL A 147 -18.51 4.48 -9.18
C VAL A 147 -17.71 5.46 -10.04
N GLU A 148 -18.26 6.66 -10.27
CA GLU A 148 -17.57 7.72 -11.03
C GLU A 148 -16.29 8.17 -10.31
N ALA A 149 -16.39 8.38 -9.00
CA ALA A 149 -15.30 8.83 -8.16
C ALA A 149 -14.12 7.82 -8.16
N VAL A 150 -14.39 6.55 -7.90
CA VAL A 150 -13.38 5.48 -7.89
C VAL A 150 -12.74 5.30 -9.26
N LYS A 151 -13.54 5.34 -10.33
CA LYS A 151 -13.01 5.24 -11.71
C LYS A 151 -12.05 6.39 -12.02
N ALA A 152 -12.45 7.63 -11.70
CA ALA A 152 -11.61 8.80 -11.94
C ALA A 152 -10.33 8.76 -11.09
N TYR A 153 -10.42 8.35 -9.83
CA TYR A 153 -9.27 8.22 -8.94
C TYR A 153 -8.28 7.16 -9.42
N ARG A 154 -8.79 5.99 -9.86
CA ARG A 154 -7.96 4.91 -10.44
C ARG A 154 -7.19 5.40 -11.66
N MET A 155 -7.86 6.08 -12.60
CA MET A 155 -7.20 6.64 -13.78
C MET A 155 -6.11 7.67 -13.43
N ALA A 156 -6.36 8.51 -12.43
CA ALA A 156 -5.35 9.46 -11.94
C ALA A 156 -4.16 8.75 -11.29
N ALA A 157 -4.39 7.70 -10.50
CA ALA A 157 -3.34 6.91 -9.87
C ALA A 157 -2.48 6.14 -10.89
N GLU A 158 -3.08 5.59 -11.95
CA GLU A 158 -2.37 4.90 -13.04
C GLU A 158 -1.38 5.81 -13.79
N SER A 159 -1.61 7.12 -13.78
CA SER A 159 -0.70 8.09 -14.40
C SER A 159 0.56 8.38 -13.57
N LYS A 160 0.60 7.96 -12.31
CA LYS A 160 1.71 8.17 -11.37
C LYS A 160 2.63 6.95 -11.33
N THR A 161 3.94 7.19 -11.15
CA THR A 161 4.87 6.08 -10.87
C THR A 161 4.70 5.60 -9.43
N ALA A 162 5.12 4.36 -9.12
CA ALA A 162 5.10 3.84 -7.76
C ALA A 162 5.92 4.74 -6.79
N LYS A 163 6.99 5.36 -7.26
CA LYS A 163 7.79 6.30 -6.48
C LYS A 163 7.01 7.58 -6.17
N ASP A 164 6.34 8.18 -7.15
CA ASP A 164 5.54 9.39 -6.95
C ASP A 164 4.37 9.14 -6.00
N ARG A 165 3.83 7.92 -5.98
CA ARG A 165 2.75 7.51 -5.09
C ARG A 165 3.17 7.40 -3.63
N VAL A 166 4.42 6.98 -3.36
CA VAL A 166 4.95 6.76 -2.00
C VAL A 166 5.68 7.98 -1.46
N ASP A 167 5.94 9.01 -2.27
CA ASP A 167 6.65 10.21 -1.83
C ASP A 167 5.96 10.85 -0.61
N GLU A 168 6.66 10.88 0.52
CA GLU A 168 6.16 11.42 1.79
C GLU A 168 5.94 12.94 1.74
N ALA A 169 6.65 13.64 0.85
CA ALA A 169 6.55 15.09 0.67
C ALA A 169 5.28 15.50 -0.11
N GLY A 170 4.62 14.56 -0.80
CA GLY A 170 3.41 14.82 -1.56
C GLY A 170 2.17 15.00 -0.70
N GLU A 171 1.21 15.79 -1.19
CA GLU A 171 -0.10 15.89 -0.56
C GLU A 171 -0.80 14.51 -0.56
N LYS A 172 -1.20 14.03 0.63
CA LYS A 172 -1.93 12.77 0.76
C LYS A 172 -3.30 12.89 0.10
N THR A 173 -3.49 12.15 -0.98
CA THR A 173 -4.78 12.07 -1.66
C THR A 173 -5.53 10.83 -1.22
N GLY A 174 -6.83 10.86 -1.33
CA GLY A 174 -7.68 9.72 -0.99
C GLY A 174 -9.12 10.01 -1.37
N LEU A 175 -9.92 8.96 -1.43
CA LEU A 175 -11.32 9.02 -1.77
C LEU A 175 -12.09 7.98 -0.97
N PHE A 176 -13.23 8.35 -0.40
CA PHE A 176 -14.14 7.38 0.20
C PHE A 176 -14.77 6.50 -0.88
N THR A 177 -14.83 5.20 -0.62
CA THR A 177 -15.35 4.22 -1.59
C THR A 177 -16.86 4.01 -1.52
N GLY A 178 -17.51 4.52 -0.48
CA GLY A 178 -18.89 4.19 -0.14
C GLY A 178 -19.03 2.87 0.61
N LEU A 179 -17.95 2.14 0.82
CA LEU A 179 -17.91 0.87 1.54
C LEU A 179 -17.45 1.05 2.99
N TYR A 180 -17.78 0.06 3.81
CA TYR A 180 -17.34 0.01 5.21
C TYR A 180 -16.78 -1.36 5.54
N ALA A 181 -15.67 -1.37 6.29
CA ALA A 181 -15.10 -2.56 6.87
C ALA A 181 -15.51 -2.70 8.35
N ILE A 182 -15.63 -3.92 8.84
CA ILE A 182 -15.94 -4.20 10.24
C ILE A 182 -14.64 -4.60 10.95
N ASN A 183 -14.29 -3.87 11.99
CA ASN A 183 -13.14 -4.22 12.82
C ASN A 183 -13.42 -5.55 13.54
N PRO A 184 -12.61 -6.60 13.31
CA PRO A 184 -12.90 -7.94 13.83
C PRO A 184 -12.82 -8.05 15.36
N ILE A 185 -12.17 -7.08 16.03
CA ILE A 185 -11.99 -7.08 17.48
C ILE A 185 -13.07 -6.25 18.16
N THR A 186 -13.35 -5.06 17.65
CA THR A 186 -14.25 -4.11 18.31
C THR A 186 -15.68 -4.15 17.77
N GLY A 187 -15.87 -4.74 16.57
CA GLY A 187 -17.14 -4.67 15.83
C GLY A 187 -17.44 -3.28 15.24
N ALA A 188 -16.51 -2.33 15.36
CA ALA A 188 -16.72 -0.98 14.85
C ALA A 188 -16.76 -0.96 13.32
N LYS A 189 -17.68 -0.17 12.78
CA LYS A 189 -17.84 0.08 11.35
C LYS A 189 -16.88 1.18 10.94
N LEU A 190 -15.92 0.84 10.07
CA LEU A 190 -14.83 1.68 9.62
C LEU A 190 -15.06 2.12 8.18
N PRO A 191 -14.98 3.41 7.85
CA PRO A 191 -15.07 3.83 6.46
C PRO A 191 -13.86 3.32 5.68
N LEU A 192 -14.12 2.80 4.47
CA LEU A 192 -13.09 2.28 3.57
C LEU A 192 -12.76 3.34 2.51
N PHE A 193 -11.53 3.81 2.54
CA PHE A 193 -10.99 4.74 1.53
C PHE A 193 -10.16 4.00 0.49
N THR A 194 -9.94 4.63 -0.66
CA THR A 194 -8.86 4.28 -1.57
C THR A 194 -7.86 5.40 -1.62
N ALA A 195 -6.57 5.06 -1.66
CA ALA A 195 -5.49 6.03 -1.73
C ALA A 195 -4.32 5.49 -2.54
N ASP A 196 -3.67 6.38 -3.28
CA ASP A 196 -2.61 6.02 -4.22
C ASP A 196 -1.29 5.62 -3.55
N TYR A 197 -1.07 6.00 -2.28
CA TYR A 197 0.11 5.58 -1.51
C TYR A 197 0.04 4.12 -1.03
N VAL A 198 -1.13 3.47 -1.13
CA VAL A 198 -1.28 2.03 -0.88
C VAL A 198 -1.02 1.29 -2.20
N LEU A 199 -0.01 0.43 -2.21
CA LEU A 199 0.41 -0.30 -3.41
C LEU A 199 -0.07 -1.76 -3.36
N MET A 200 -0.56 -2.29 -4.49
CA MET A 200 -0.96 -3.71 -4.61
C MET A 200 0.20 -4.68 -4.45
N ASP A 201 1.40 -4.25 -4.84
CA ASP A 201 2.61 -5.10 -4.77
C ASP A 201 3.23 -5.15 -3.37
N TYR A 202 2.68 -4.40 -2.42
CA TYR A 202 3.14 -4.38 -1.04
C TYR A 202 2.05 -4.90 -0.09
N GLY A 203 2.29 -6.09 0.47
CA GLY A 203 1.31 -6.77 1.31
C GLY A 203 0.09 -7.27 0.52
N THR A 204 -1.10 -6.93 0.99
CA THR A 204 -2.40 -7.33 0.40
C THR A 204 -3.05 -6.22 -0.43
N GLY A 205 -2.40 -5.05 -0.56
CA GLY A 205 -3.00 -3.87 -1.16
C GLY A 205 -4.08 -3.21 -0.29
N ALA A 206 -4.11 -3.56 1.00
CA ALA A 206 -5.03 -3.01 2.01
C ALA A 206 -4.28 -2.72 3.31
N ILE A 207 -4.62 -1.65 3.97
CA ILE A 207 -4.08 -1.26 5.27
C ILE A 207 -5.19 -0.88 6.25
N MET A 208 -4.99 -1.17 7.52
CA MET A 208 -5.73 -0.56 8.61
C MET A 208 -5.04 0.74 9.03
N ALA A 209 -5.78 1.77 9.27
CA ALA A 209 -5.25 3.07 9.66
C ALA A 209 -5.44 3.33 11.15
N VAL A 210 -4.34 3.66 11.82
CA VAL A 210 -4.27 3.89 13.26
C VAL A 210 -3.72 5.29 13.53
N PRO A 211 -4.52 6.35 13.39
CA PRO A 211 -4.05 7.74 13.47
C PRO A 211 -3.49 8.13 14.85
N GLY A 212 -3.83 7.38 15.91
CA GLY A 212 -3.22 7.58 17.23
C GLY A 212 -1.79 7.04 17.37
N GLY A 213 -1.26 6.34 16.37
CA GLY A 213 0.07 5.72 16.40
C GLY A 213 0.92 5.88 15.14
N ASP A 214 0.36 6.41 14.06
CA ASP A 214 1.06 6.63 12.79
C ASP A 214 0.80 8.06 12.27
N GLN A 215 1.86 8.77 11.91
CA GLN A 215 1.75 10.17 11.48
C GLN A 215 1.04 10.31 10.13
N ARG A 216 1.23 9.37 9.20
CA ARG A 216 0.57 9.41 7.88
C ARG A 216 -0.93 9.20 8.02
N ASP A 217 -1.32 8.26 8.88
CA ASP A 217 -2.73 8.00 9.19
C ASP A 217 -3.35 9.19 9.92
N TYR A 218 -2.58 9.85 10.80
CA TYR A 218 -3.02 11.06 11.49
C TYR A 218 -3.29 12.21 10.51
N ASP A 219 -2.34 12.49 9.60
CA ASP A 219 -2.49 13.55 8.61
C ASP A 219 -3.69 13.29 7.69
N PHE A 220 -3.90 12.02 7.30
CA PHE A 220 -5.06 11.62 6.55
C PHE A 220 -6.36 11.80 7.34
N ALA A 221 -6.37 11.37 8.60
CA ALA A 221 -7.53 11.52 9.49
C ALA A 221 -7.91 13.00 9.67
N VAL A 222 -6.93 13.87 9.89
CA VAL A 222 -7.17 15.32 10.00
C VAL A 222 -7.76 15.88 8.71
N LYS A 223 -7.22 15.51 7.56
CA LYS A 223 -7.69 15.98 6.25
C LYS A 223 -9.15 15.62 5.99
N PHE A 224 -9.56 14.39 6.34
CA PHE A 224 -10.90 13.88 6.08
C PHE A 224 -11.84 13.97 7.29
N GLY A 225 -11.43 14.61 8.39
CA GLY A 225 -12.26 14.77 9.60
C GLY A 225 -12.58 13.43 10.27
N LEU A 226 -11.66 12.45 10.18
CA LEU A 226 -11.82 11.12 10.77
C LEU A 226 -11.41 11.11 12.25
N PRO A 227 -12.00 10.22 13.08
CA PRO A 227 -11.65 10.15 14.49
C PRO A 227 -10.22 9.67 14.72
N VAL A 228 -9.60 10.17 15.79
CA VAL A 228 -8.28 9.74 16.28
C VAL A 228 -8.46 9.05 17.61
N THR A 229 -8.14 7.76 17.69
CA THR A 229 -8.23 6.96 18.91
C THR A 229 -6.82 6.53 19.36
N TYR A 230 -6.46 6.87 20.58
CA TYR A 230 -5.19 6.49 21.18
C TYR A 230 -5.37 5.17 21.95
N THR A 231 -4.56 4.17 21.63
CA THR A 231 -4.59 2.83 22.25
C THR A 231 -3.37 2.51 23.11
N VAL A 232 -2.31 3.30 22.96
CA VAL A 232 -1.06 3.16 23.72
C VAL A 232 -0.72 4.52 24.31
N GLN A 233 -0.44 4.54 25.62
CA GLN A 233 0.13 5.67 26.32
C GLN A 233 1.66 5.57 26.37
#